data_79da64cca8bb5d69f314e8ac5e33ea00
#
_entry.id   79da64cca8bb5d69f314e8ac5e33ea00
#
_cell.length_a   1.000
_cell.length_b   1.000
_cell.length_c   1.000
_cell.angle_alpha   90.00
_cell.angle_beta   90.00
_cell.angle_gamma   90.00
#
_symmetry.space_group_name_H-M   'P 1'
#
loop_
_entity.id
_entity.type
_entity.pdbx_description
1 polymer ?
#
loop_
_entity_poly.entity_id
_entity_poly.type
_entity_poly.pdbx_seq_one_letter_code
_entity_poly.pdbx_strand_id
1 'polypeptide(L)'
;MVMNMATYEMWEAAHAQGKETNLDLTHSLVFQPLQAVADQDVIARQHQLQLSISRSIASLCTLSNRSHATIVRTPRKRHMITHMELYFKDQYMGRADMWRLSVSRIETCVYVGQCITLPTGLRAKVGRLFVHEHRVMSGYMDASTKSIFRSESARCSLFLQMSSEMWEFDES
;
A
#
# COMPACT_ATOMS: atom_id res chain seq x y z
N MET A 1 2.46 9.69 9.62
CA MET A 1 3.57 9.56 10.59
C MET A 1 4.66 10.53 10.15
N VAL A 2 4.96 11.55 10.95
CA VAL A 2 6.01 12.53 10.66
C VAL A 2 7.14 12.25 11.64
N MET A 3 8.28 11.81 11.15
CA MET A 3 9.50 11.65 11.93
C MET A 3 10.50 12.71 11.46
N ASN A 4 11.03 13.53 12.35
CA ASN A 4 12.02 14.53 11.99
C ASN A 4 13.35 13.85 11.64
N MET A 5 13.99 14.25 10.53
CA MET A 5 15.29 13.71 10.08
C MET A 5 16.37 13.79 11.17
N ALA A 6 16.45 14.88 11.91
CA ALA A 6 17.43 15.03 12.99
C ALA A 6 17.24 14.01 14.13
N THR A 7 15.98 13.69 14.47
CA THR A 7 15.65 12.66 15.48
C THR A 7 16.01 11.26 14.94
N TYR A 8 15.86 11.07 13.64
CA TYR A 8 16.23 9.82 12.98
C TYR A 8 17.75 9.61 12.93
N GLU A 9 18.53 10.64 12.60
CA GLU A 9 20.00 10.58 12.58
C GLU A 9 20.60 10.34 13.98
N MET A 10 20.06 11.00 15.01
CA MET A 10 20.45 10.74 16.41
C MET A 10 20.14 9.30 16.85
N TRP A 11 19.00 8.77 16.42
CA TRP A 11 18.61 7.39 16.71
C TRP A 11 19.50 6.40 15.96
N GLU A 12 19.85 6.70 14.70
CA GLU A 12 20.75 5.90 13.88
C GLU A 12 22.15 5.80 14.49
N ALA A 13 22.70 6.91 14.99
CA ALA A 13 23.98 6.94 15.68
C ALA A 13 23.99 6.10 16.98
N ALA A 14 22.87 6.05 17.67
CA ALA A 14 22.73 5.26 18.91
C ALA A 14 22.56 3.74 18.65
N HIS A 15 22.09 3.33 17.46
CA HIS A 15 21.75 1.94 17.14
C HIS A 15 22.57 1.32 16.01
N ALA A 16 23.64 1.97 15.56
CA ALA A 16 24.54 1.49 14.49
C ALA A 16 25.33 0.22 14.85
N GLN A 17 25.20 -0.32 16.06
CA GLN A 17 25.80 -1.59 16.44
C GLN A 17 24.89 -2.75 16.00
N GLY A 18 25.29 -3.37 14.90
CA GLY A 18 24.62 -4.43 14.18
C GLY A 18 24.15 -5.62 15.01
N LYS A 19 22.84 -5.72 15.20
CA LYS A 19 22.15 -6.99 15.32
C LYS A 19 21.19 -7.07 14.15
N GLU A 20 21.44 -8.00 13.22
CA GLU A 20 20.42 -8.41 12.26
C GLU A 20 19.24 -8.96 13.05
N THR A 21 18.31 -8.09 13.38
CA THR A 21 17.04 -8.50 13.93
C THR A 21 16.29 -9.24 12.83
N ASN A 22 15.94 -10.49 13.07
CA ASN A 22 15.08 -11.26 12.20
C ASN A 22 13.68 -10.61 12.23
N LEU A 23 13.49 -9.60 11.35
CA LEU A 23 12.25 -8.84 11.26
C LEU A 23 11.18 -9.73 10.63
N ASP A 24 10.09 -9.94 11.36
CA ASP A 24 8.88 -10.54 10.80
C ASP A 24 8.26 -9.55 9.78
N LEU A 25 8.49 -9.82 8.50
CA LEU A 25 8.00 -9.00 7.40
C LEU A 25 6.46 -9.01 7.31
N THR A 26 5.80 -10.03 7.86
CA THR A 26 4.35 -10.20 7.75
C THR A 26 3.59 -9.20 8.61
N HIS A 27 4.15 -8.78 9.74
CA HIS A 27 3.53 -7.88 10.71
C HIS A 27 4.24 -6.52 10.83
N SER A 28 5.28 -6.29 10.03
CA SER A 28 6.03 -5.04 10.07
C SER A 28 5.33 -3.92 9.28
N LEU A 29 5.36 -2.70 9.82
CA LEU A 29 4.95 -1.51 9.10
C LEU A 29 6.17 -0.87 8.43
N VAL A 30 6.19 -0.90 7.10
CA VAL A 30 7.22 -0.25 6.29
C VAL A 30 6.78 1.18 5.99
N PHE A 31 7.62 2.15 6.28
CA PHE A 31 7.33 3.55 6.02
C PHE A 31 8.59 4.30 5.59
N GLN A 32 8.38 5.39 4.91
CA GLN A 32 9.43 6.30 4.50
C GLN A 32 9.29 7.59 5.32
N PRO A 33 10.37 8.06 5.99
CA PRO A 33 10.31 9.33 6.68
C PRO A 33 10.12 10.45 5.65
N LEU A 34 9.22 11.39 5.94
CA LEU A 34 9.10 12.61 5.16
C LEU A 34 10.29 13.50 5.54
N GLN A 35 10.89 14.14 4.54
CA GLN A 35 11.85 15.22 4.81
C GLN A 35 11.11 16.30 5.62
N ALA A 36 11.56 16.53 6.84
CA ALA A 36 10.97 17.57 7.68
C ALA A 36 11.26 18.92 7.04
N VAL A 37 10.20 19.66 6.75
CA VAL A 37 10.29 21.12 6.69
C VAL A 37 10.73 21.54 8.09
N ALA A 38 11.82 22.29 8.19
CA ALA A 38 12.40 22.72 9.46
C ALA A 38 11.45 23.71 10.15
N ASP A 39 10.46 23.19 10.85
CA ASP A 39 9.56 23.94 11.71
C ASP A 39 10.20 24.02 13.08
N GLN A 40 10.56 25.23 13.49
CA GLN A 40 11.21 25.50 14.79
C GLN A 40 10.40 25.00 15.99
N ASP A 41 9.09 24.85 15.85
CA ASP A 41 8.19 24.30 16.88
C ASP A 41 8.36 22.81 17.14
N VAL A 42 8.95 22.07 16.20
CA VAL A 42 9.20 20.62 16.35
C VAL A 42 10.42 20.36 17.23
N ILE A 43 11.38 21.30 17.27
CA ILE A 43 12.62 21.18 18.05
C ILE A 43 12.32 21.21 19.56
N ALA A 44 11.31 21.96 19.99
CA ALA A 44 10.92 22.08 21.41
C ALA A 44 10.29 20.78 21.98
N ARG A 45 9.85 19.84 21.15
CA ARG A 45 9.23 18.55 21.56
C ARG A 45 10.20 17.37 21.53
N GLN A 46 11.49 17.60 21.36
CA GLN A 46 12.51 16.57 21.15
C GLN A 46 12.75 15.60 22.33
N HIS A 47 12.16 15.83 23.50
CA HIS A 47 12.42 14.97 24.67
C HIS A 47 11.47 13.76 24.80
N GLN A 48 10.49 13.58 23.90
CA GLN A 48 9.60 12.42 23.92
C GLN A 48 9.50 11.82 22.52
N LEU A 49 10.17 10.69 22.34
CA LEU A 49 10.02 9.83 21.14
C LEU A 49 8.63 9.18 21.15
N GLN A 50 7.61 9.94 20.77
CA GLN A 50 6.26 9.43 20.59
C GLN A 50 5.93 9.35 19.11
N LEU A 51 5.52 8.15 18.68
CA LEU A 51 4.99 7.90 17.36
C LEU A 51 3.47 7.82 17.42
N SER A 52 2.82 8.70 16.69
CA SER A 52 1.37 8.64 16.49
C SER A 52 1.08 7.91 15.17
N ILE A 53 0.39 6.80 15.25
CA ILE A 53 -0.02 5.98 14.10
C ILE A 53 -1.54 6.01 14.02
N SER A 54 -2.10 6.13 12.81
CA SER A 54 -3.55 6.06 12.66
C SER A 54 -4.09 4.72 13.16
N ARG A 55 -5.28 4.72 13.77
CA ARG A 55 -5.91 3.52 14.34
C ARG A 55 -6.06 2.39 13.31
N SER A 56 -6.38 2.74 12.07
CA SER A 56 -6.52 1.77 10.97
C SER A 56 -5.21 1.05 10.65
N ILE A 57 -4.09 1.76 10.66
CA ILE A 57 -2.76 1.18 10.41
C ILE A 57 -2.30 0.37 11.63
N ALA A 58 -2.50 0.90 12.83
CA ALA A 58 -2.14 0.21 14.07
C ALA A 58 -2.84 -1.15 14.19
N SER A 59 -4.14 -1.22 13.85
CA SER A 59 -4.89 -2.49 13.88
C SER A 59 -4.40 -3.51 12.85
N LEU A 60 -3.92 -3.07 11.69
CA LEU A 60 -3.34 -3.97 10.67
C LEU A 60 -2.06 -4.63 11.15
N CYS A 61 -1.25 -3.90 11.90
CA CYS A 61 0.02 -4.38 12.43
C CYS A 61 -0.10 -4.92 13.86
N THR A 62 -1.32 -5.15 14.36
CA THR A 62 -1.61 -5.63 15.73
C THR A 62 -0.95 -4.78 16.83
N LEU A 63 -0.72 -3.49 16.56
CA LEU A 63 -0.12 -2.57 17.51
C LEU A 63 -1.17 -2.11 18.53
N SER A 64 -0.86 -2.30 19.79
CA SER A 64 -1.70 -1.80 20.89
C SER A 64 -1.34 -0.36 21.25
N ASN A 65 -2.30 0.36 21.85
CA ASN A 65 -2.07 1.71 22.34
C ASN A 65 -1.05 1.70 23.50
N ARG A 66 -0.16 2.68 23.51
CA ARG A 66 0.91 2.80 24.54
C ARG A 66 1.89 1.63 24.60
N SER A 67 2.09 0.92 23.49
CA SER A 67 3.11 -0.12 23.38
C SER A 67 4.45 0.44 22.91
N HIS A 68 5.51 -0.30 23.22
CA HIS A 68 6.83 -0.01 22.67
C HIS A 68 6.93 -0.54 21.24
N ALA A 69 7.50 0.25 20.35
CA ALA A 69 7.77 -0.15 18.98
C ALA A 69 9.27 -0.01 18.68
N THR A 70 9.84 -0.99 18.03
CA THR A 70 11.22 -0.94 17.57
C THR A 70 11.24 -0.46 16.11
N ILE A 71 12.00 0.59 15.85
CA ILE A 71 12.20 1.11 14.50
C ILE A 71 13.57 0.65 14.04
N VAL A 72 13.61 0.02 12.86
CA VAL A 72 14.86 -0.47 12.28
C VAL A 72 14.99 0.07 10.87
N ARG A 73 16.18 0.58 10.55
CA ARG A 73 16.53 0.95 9.17
C ARG A 73 16.81 -0.31 8.37
N THR A 74 16.15 -0.46 7.24
CA THR A 74 16.36 -1.61 6.36
C THR A 74 16.56 -1.17 4.91
N PRO A 75 17.35 -1.92 4.12
CA PRO A 75 17.49 -1.65 2.70
C PRO A 75 16.13 -1.75 1.99
N ARG A 76 15.83 -0.81 1.09
CA ARG A 76 14.57 -0.79 0.30
C ARG A 76 14.31 -2.13 -0.40
N LYS A 77 15.35 -2.76 -0.95
CA LYS A 77 15.26 -4.05 -1.66
C LYS A 77 14.61 -5.16 -0.85
N ARG A 78 14.77 -5.16 0.48
CA ARG A 78 14.19 -6.20 1.35
C ARG A 78 12.67 -6.12 1.46
N HIS A 79 12.10 -4.93 1.25
CA HIS A 79 10.67 -4.65 1.40
C HIS A 79 10.01 -4.28 0.06
N MET A 80 10.68 -4.56 -1.06
CA MET A 80 10.12 -4.30 -2.38
C MET A 80 8.97 -5.25 -2.66
N ILE A 81 7.83 -4.67 -2.98
CA ILE A 81 6.63 -5.40 -3.34
C ILE A 81 6.81 -6.00 -4.74
N THR A 82 6.69 -7.31 -4.85
CA THR A 82 6.72 -8.03 -6.13
C THR A 82 5.42 -7.81 -6.89
N HIS A 83 4.29 -7.98 -6.20
CA HIS A 83 2.97 -7.69 -6.77
C HIS A 83 1.99 -7.24 -5.69
N MET A 84 1.01 -6.45 -6.11
CA MET A 84 -0.09 -6.00 -5.27
C MET A 84 -1.43 -6.22 -5.96
N GLU A 85 -2.44 -6.55 -5.17
CA GLU A 85 -3.82 -6.64 -5.62
C GLU A 85 -4.58 -5.37 -5.23
N LEU A 86 -5.19 -4.75 -6.24
CA LEU A 86 -5.98 -3.54 -6.10
C LEU A 86 -7.45 -3.87 -6.40
N TYR A 87 -8.32 -3.61 -5.43
CA TYR A 87 -9.75 -3.87 -5.52
C TYR A 87 -10.50 -2.58 -5.81
N PHE A 88 -11.46 -2.64 -6.74
CA PHE A 88 -12.34 -1.53 -7.05
C PHE A 88 -13.77 -2.03 -7.26
N LYS A 89 -14.74 -1.17 -7.00
CA LYS A 89 -16.16 -1.49 -7.06
C LYS A 89 -16.96 -0.34 -7.64
N ASP A 90 -18.02 -0.68 -8.36
CA ASP A 90 -19.04 0.26 -8.88
C ASP A 90 -18.47 1.42 -9.72
N GLN A 91 -17.38 1.18 -10.42
CA GLN A 91 -16.74 2.13 -11.32
C GLN A 91 -16.11 1.40 -12.51
N TYR A 92 -16.11 2.08 -13.65
CA TYR A 92 -15.34 1.61 -14.81
C TYR A 92 -13.92 2.11 -14.70
N MET A 93 -12.96 1.21 -14.87
CA MET A 93 -11.53 1.53 -14.84
C MET A 93 -10.88 1.04 -16.13
N GLY A 94 -10.50 1.97 -16.98
CA GLY A 94 -9.80 1.68 -18.24
C GLY A 94 -8.32 1.33 -18.02
N ARG A 95 -7.66 0.80 -19.04
CA ARG A 95 -6.24 0.45 -18.97
C ARG A 95 -5.36 1.66 -18.61
N ALA A 96 -5.66 2.83 -19.16
CA ALA A 96 -4.94 4.06 -18.87
C ALA A 96 -5.07 4.47 -17.40
N ASP A 97 -6.24 4.29 -16.79
CA ASP A 97 -6.47 4.62 -15.39
C ASP A 97 -5.77 3.62 -14.47
N MET A 98 -5.77 2.34 -14.81
CA MET A 98 -5.01 1.29 -14.11
C MET A 98 -3.51 1.61 -14.12
N TRP A 99 -2.98 2.02 -15.27
CA TRP A 99 -1.59 2.42 -15.40
C TRP A 99 -1.28 3.66 -14.54
N ARG A 100 -2.12 4.71 -14.61
CA ARG A 100 -1.95 5.93 -13.80
C ARG A 100 -1.98 5.64 -12.32
N LEU A 101 -2.88 4.77 -11.85
CA LEU A 101 -2.95 4.32 -10.45
C LEU A 101 -1.65 3.64 -10.02
N SER A 102 -1.14 2.73 -10.85
CA SER A 102 0.11 2.03 -10.57
C SER A 102 1.28 3.00 -10.47
N VAL A 103 1.45 3.86 -11.49
CA VAL A 103 2.58 4.81 -11.55
C VAL A 103 2.52 5.84 -10.42
N SER A 104 1.33 6.25 -9.98
CA SER A 104 1.16 7.27 -8.93
C SER A 104 1.75 6.86 -7.57
N ARG A 105 2.10 5.60 -7.38
CA ARG A 105 2.62 5.05 -6.12
C ARG A 105 4.04 4.50 -6.22
N ILE A 106 4.67 4.61 -7.38
CA ILE A 106 6.09 4.27 -7.53
C ILE A 106 6.91 5.13 -6.56
N GLU A 107 7.92 4.54 -5.96
CA GLU A 107 8.81 5.14 -4.96
C GLU A 107 8.13 5.55 -3.65
N THR A 108 6.96 4.96 -3.35
CA THR A 108 6.28 5.19 -2.07
C THR A 108 6.05 3.90 -1.30
N CYS A 109 5.83 4.03 0.01
CA CYS A 109 5.37 2.92 0.82
C CYS A 109 3.85 2.82 0.74
N VAL A 110 3.35 1.60 0.58
CA VAL A 110 1.93 1.28 0.56
C VAL A 110 1.59 0.23 1.62
N TYR A 111 0.34 0.21 2.07
CA TYR A 111 -0.13 -0.73 3.09
C TYR A 111 -1.50 -1.29 2.73
N VAL A 112 -1.80 -2.47 3.24
CA VAL A 112 -3.09 -3.14 3.04
C VAL A 112 -4.23 -2.28 3.60
N GLY A 113 -5.29 -2.12 2.82
CA GLY A 113 -6.43 -1.26 3.17
C GLY A 113 -6.30 0.20 2.75
N GLN A 114 -5.13 0.63 2.26
CA GLN A 114 -4.94 1.97 1.72
C GLN A 114 -5.84 2.21 0.51
N CYS A 115 -6.52 3.34 0.48
CA CYS A 115 -7.27 3.77 -0.68
C CYS A 115 -6.39 4.70 -1.54
N ILE A 116 -6.21 4.34 -2.79
CA ILE A 116 -5.49 5.14 -3.79
C ILE A 116 -6.54 5.81 -4.67
N THR A 117 -6.51 7.13 -4.73
CA THR A 117 -7.47 7.91 -5.51
C THR A 117 -6.74 8.70 -6.58
N LEU A 118 -7.22 8.66 -7.81
CA LEU A 118 -6.77 9.51 -8.90
C LEU A 118 -7.48 10.88 -8.86
N PRO A 119 -6.90 11.92 -9.46
CA PRO A 119 -7.56 13.22 -9.63
C PRO A 119 -8.91 13.14 -10.35
N THR A 120 -9.11 12.11 -11.17
CA THR A 120 -10.36 11.82 -11.88
C THR A 120 -11.48 11.30 -10.94
N GLY A 121 -11.20 11.08 -9.66
CA GLY A 121 -12.13 10.50 -8.69
C GLY A 121 -12.14 8.97 -8.66
N LEU A 122 -11.51 8.30 -9.63
CA LEU A 122 -11.36 6.85 -9.62
C LEU A 122 -10.48 6.41 -8.45
N ARG A 123 -10.88 5.35 -7.79
CA ARG A 123 -10.21 4.85 -6.59
C ARG A 123 -10.08 3.34 -6.58
N ALA A 124 -8.99 2.86 -6.01
CA ALA A 124 -8.79 1.45 -5.74
C ALA A 124 -8.25 1.26 -4.34
N LYS A 125 -8.64 0.17 -3.70
CA LYS A 125 -8.19 -0.21 -2.36
C LYS A 125 -7.10 -1.27 -2.48
N VAL A 126 -5.99 -1.08 -1.79
CA VAL A 126 -4.95 -2.10 -1.67
C VAL A 126 -5.50 -3.26 -0.84
N GLY A 127 -5.65 -4.43 -1.45
CA GLY A 127 -6.20 -5.61 -0.79
C GLY A 127 -5.13 -6.55 -0.27
N ARG A 128 -4.16 -6.89 -1.11
CA ARG A 128 -3.07 -7.79 -0.76
C ARG A 128 -1.75 -7.28 -1.31
N LEU A 129 -0.70 -7.49 -0.53
CA LEU A 129 0.67 -7.15 -0.89
C LEU A 129 1.55 -8.39 -0.73
N PHE A 130 2.50 -8.55 -1.65
CA PHE A 130 3.42 -9.69 -1.64
C PHE A 130 4.85 -9.23 -1.88
N VAL A 131 5.74 -9.68 -1.02
CA VAL A 131 7.19 -9.60 -1.19
C VAL A 131 7.68 -11.01 -1.48
N HIS A 132 8.11 -11.25 -2.72
CA HIS A 132 8.30 -12.60 -3.26
C HIS A 132 7.00 -13.41 -3.16
N GLU A 133 6.97 -14.47 -2.39
CA GLU A 133 5.80 -15.32 -2.18
C GLU A 133 5.08 -15.06 -0.84
N HIS A 134 5.65 -14.20 0.00
CA HIS A 134 5.12 -13.93 1.33
C HIS A 134 4.14 -12.76 1.30
N ARG A 135 2.98 -12.98 1.89
CA ARG A 135 2.00 -11.91 2.10
C ARG A 135 2.48 -10.97 3.21
N VAL A 136 2.47 -9.66 2.92
CA VAL A 136 2.91 -8.63 3.86
C VAL A 136 1.82 -7.58 4.08
N MET A 137 1.88 -6.83 5.18
CA MET A 137 0.92 -5.76 5.48
C MET A 137 1.31 -4.43 4.87
N SER A 138 2.59 -4.21 4.61
CA SER A 138 3.10 -3.00 3.99
C SER A 138 4.41 -3.26 3.26
N GLY A 139 4.78 -2.38 2.34
CA GLY A 139 6.03 -2.49 1.63
C GLY A 139 6.33 -1.28 0.77
N TYR A 140 7.46 -1.31 0.11
CA TYR A 140 7.92 -0.26 -0.81
C TYR A 140 7.59 -0.66 -2.25
N MET A 141 6.97 0.26 -2.97
CA MET A 141 6.59 0.07 -4.36
C MET A 141 7.62 0.69 -5.29
N ASP A 142 8.06 -0.08 -6.27
CA ASP A 142 8.98 0.39 -7.31
C ASP A 142 8.40 0.13 -8.72
N ALA A 143 9.14 0.53 -9.74
CA ALA A 143 8.72 0.38 -11.14
C ALA A 143 8.53 -1.09 -11.57
N SER A 144 9.15 -2.06 -10.90
CA SER A 144 9.03 -3.49 -11.17
C SER A 144 7.80 -4.14 -10.52
N THR A 145 7.15 -3.44 -9.59
CA THR A 145 5.98 -3.94 -8.87
C THR A 145 4.80 -4.19 -9.82
N LYS A 146 4.29 -5.40 -9.85
CA LYS A 146 3.13 -5.77 -10.66
C LYS A 146 1.83 -5.43 -9.94
N SER A 147 1.01 -4.56 -10.54
CA SER A 147 -0.32 -4.22 -10.03
C SER A 147 -1.37 -5.10 -10.69
N ILE A 148 -2.13 -5.83 -9.87
CA ILE A 148 -3.22 -6.72 -10.29
C ILE A 148 -4.53 -6.07 -9.90
N PHE A 149 -5.36 -5.71 -10.88
CA PHE A 149 -6.64 -5.06 -10.65
C PHE A 149 -7.75 -6.09 -10.60
N ARG A 150 -8.56 -6.03 -9.54
CA ARG A 150 -9.71 -6.91 -9.32
C ARG A 150 -10.97 -6.10 -9.14
N SER A 151 -11.94 -6.29 -10.04
CA SER A 151 -13.27 -5.71 -9.88
C SER A 151 -14.06 -6.55 -8.88
N GLU A 152 -14.67 -5.89 -7.90
CA GLU A 152 -15.63 -6.52 -6.97
C GLU A 152 -17.06 -6.47 -7.51
N SER A 153 -17.29 -5.78 -8.65
CA SER A 153 -18.57 -5.72 -9.34
C SER A 153 -18.38 -6.05 -10.83
N ALA A 154 -19.35 -6.74 -11.40
CA ALA A 154 -19.40 -7.03 -12.82
C ALA A 154 -20.81 -6.67 -13.35
N ARG A 155 -20.84 -6.13 -14.57
CA ARG A 155 -22.08 -6.00 -15.36
C ARG A 155 -22.00 -6.93 -16.53
N CYS A 156 -22.94 -7.85 -16.62
CA CYS A 156 -23.11 -8.71 -17.78
C CYS A 156 -24.27 -8.16 -18.60
N SER A 157 -24.03 -7.87 -19.89
CA SER A 157 -25.07 -7.53 -20.84
C SER A 157 -25.25 -8.74 -21.76
N LEU A 158 -26.43 -9.31 -21.75
CA LEU A 158 -26.81 -10.40 -22.63
C LEU A 158 -27.60 -9.82 -23.80
N PHE A 159 -27.04 -9.93 -24.99
CA PHE A 159 -27.73 -9.54 -26.22
C PHE A 159 -28.32 -10.81 -26.85
N LEU A 160 -29.62 -10.86 -26.95
CA LEU A 160 -30.34 -11.91 -27.66
C LEU A 160 -30.77 -11.34 -29.01
N GLN A 161 -30.23 -11.90 -30.09
CA GLN A 161 -30.72 -11.62 -31.42
C GLN A 161 -31.99 -12.42 -31.65
N MET A 162 -33.10 -11.73 -31.76
CA MET A 162 -34.40 -12.35 -32.03
C MET A 162 -34.77 -12.17 -33.49
N SER A 163 -34.05 -12.87 -34.37
CA SER A 163 -34.36 -12.92 -35.78
C SER A 163 -35.32 -14.09 -36.11
N SER A 164 -36.06 -13.99 -37.18
CA SER A 164 -36.98 -15.09 -37.64
C SER A 164 -36.25 -16.40 -37.84
N GLU A 165 -34.99 -16.35 -38.30
CA GLU A 165 -34.18 -17.53 -38.54
C GLU A 165 -33.86 -18.34 -37.26
N MET A 166 -33.89 -17.72 -36.09
CA MET A 166 -33.73 -18.45 -34.83
C MET A 166 -34.92 -19.25 -34.40
N TRP A 167 -36.10 -19.00 -34.98
CA TRP A 167 -37.37 -19.65 -34.66
C TRP A 167 -37.81 -20.67 -35.71
N GLU A 168 -37.17 -20.70 -36.86
CA GLU A 168 -37.36 -21.72 -37.88
C GLU A 168 -36.65 -23.00 -37.43
N PHE A 169 -37.38 -23.89 -36.78
CA PHE A 169 -36.93 -25.26 -36.57
C PHE A 169 -37.05 -25.99 -37.90
N ASP A 170 -35.91 -26.48 -38.42
CA ASP A 170 -35.95 -27.41 -39.55
C ASP A 170 -36.72 -28.66 -39.11
N GLU A 171 -37.95 -28.80 -39.57
CA GLU A 171 -38.71 -30.04 -39.52
C GLU A 171 -38.18 -30.97 -40.62
N SER A 172 -37.05 -31.62 -40.35
CA SER A 172 -36.48 -32.67 -41.23
C SER A 172 -36.67 -34.04 -40.61
#